data_fbac7e1907adfb5fa1d2b3acfd7a7061
#
_entry.id   fbac7e1907adfb5fa1d2b3acfd7a7061
#
_cell.length_a   1.000
_cell.length_b   1.000
_cell.length_c   1.000
_cell.angle_alpha   90.00
_cell.angle_beta   90.00
_cell.angle_gamma   90.00
#
_symmetry.space_group_name_H-M   'P 1'
#
loop_
_entity.id
_entity.type
_entity.pdbx_description
1 polymer ?
#
loop_
_entity_poly.entity_id
_entity_poly.type
_entity_poly.pdbx_seq_one_letter_code
_entity_poly.pdbx_strand_id
1 'polypeptide(L)'
;MPTYRPSVDNPALAQWRDLMPGYNVVGIDVDNQGENLISSLGAIHCITHSIGVEDPLWIVHQAIPTAPENTSITIEASIKHNSGVANASVFYREVGTTTYQQAAMSLTSNDIWSSDITVQTTNVEYYIWAQATSGKTLTRPIVAPQGYWTIQVGELGTADFKLQTITGPFPNPAKGNVSFKFKDVAGTLSVTITNILGQELYNKQVNQANGTLTLELQDSWRGALFATFTGSFGSTTKKIIKL
;
A
#
# COMPACT_ATOMS: atom_id res chain seq x y z
N MET A 1 19.43 14.02 -12.14
CA MET A 1 19.60 14.54 -10.75
C MET A 1 20.80 15.49 -10.77
N PRO A 2 20.71 16.73 -10.26
CA PRO A 2 21.87 17.59 -10.11
C PRO A 2 22.82 17.04 -9.05
N THR A 3 24.11 17.14 -9.31
CA THR A 3 25.19 16.71 -8.40
C THR A 3 26.15 17.86 -8.14
N TYR A 4 26.79 17.89 -6.96
CA TYR A 4 27.71 18.95 -6.55
C TYR A 4 28.69 18.53 -5.45
N ARG A 5 28.43 17.42 -4.72
CA ARG A 5 29.31 16.89 -3.65
C ARG A 5 29.29 15.37 -3.64
N PRO A 6 30.34 14.67 -4.06
CA PRO A 6 30.37 13.21 -4.14
C PRO A 6 29.95 12.49 -2.86
N SER A 7 30.26 13.05 -1.69
CA SER A 7 29.88 12.47 -0.38
C SER A 7 28.38 12.43 -0.12
N VAL A 8 27.60 13.31 -0.77
CA VAL A 8 26.13 13.38 -0.68
C VAL A 8 25.48 12.77 -1.93
N ASP A 9 26.06 13.03 -3.09
CA ASP A 9 25.50 12.66 -4.39
C ASP A 9 25.53 11.16 -4.62
N ASN A 10 26.62 10.48 -4.25
CA ASN A 10 26.74 9.04 -4.46
C ASN A 10 25.70 8.23 -3.68
N PRO A 11 25.45 8.47 -2.39
CA PRO A 11 24.34 7.84 -1.67
C PRO A 11 22.97 8.18 -2.28
N ALA A 12 22.73 9.43 -2.67
CA ALA A 12 21.49 9.85 -3.27
C ALA A 12 21.24 9.19 -4.63
N LEU A 13 22.24 9.10 -5.49
CA LEU A 13 22.17 8.39 -6.77
C LEU A 13 21.87 6.90 -6.58
N ALA A 14 22.51 6.26 -5.59
CA ALA A 14 22.22 4.87 -5.25
C ALA A 14 20.76 4.70 -4.84
N GLN A 15 20.27 5.53 -3.92
CA GLN A 15 18.88 5.51 -3.49
C GLN A 15 17.88 5.72 -4.66
N TRP A 16 18.17 6.65 -5.55
CA TRP A 16 17.32 6.86 -6.73
C TRP A 16 17.31 5.66 -7.68
N ARG A 17 18.45 4.98 -7.88
CA ARG A 17 18.51 3.75 -8.68
C ARG A 17 17.70 2.61 -8.07
N ASP A 18 17.72 2.50 -6.74
CA ASP A 18 16.92 1.50 -6.02
C ASP A 18 15.42 1.79 -6.09
N LEU A 19 15.04 3.08 -6.02
CA LEU A 19 13.63 3.51 -6.09
C LEU A 19 13.06 3.51 -7.51
N MET A 20 13.92 3.54 -8.53
CA MET A 20 13.52 3.63 -9.94
C MET A 20 14.14 2.51 -10.78
N PRO A 21 13.77 1.23 -10.51
CA PRO A 21 14.34 0.10 -11.25
C PRO A 21 14.01 0.23 -12.76
N GLY A 22 15.02 -0.02 -13.58
CA GLY A 22 14.90 0.10 -15.04
C GLY A 22 15.06 1.50 -15.61
N TYR A 23 15.11 2.55 -14.77
CA TYR A 23 15.45 3.90 -15.23
C TYR A 23 16.96 4.13 -15.22
N ASN A 24 17.45 4.91 -16.19
CA ASN A 24 18.82 5.39 -16.19
C ASN A 24 18.92 6.67 -15.34
N VAL A 25 19.36 6.51 -14.10
CA VAL A 25 19.54 7.64 -13.17
C VAL A 25 20.91 8.25 -13.39
N VAL A 26 20.94 9.45 -14.01
CA VAL A 26 22.17 10.18 -14.35
C VAL A 26 22.38 11.33 -13.36
N GLY A 27 23.60 11.40 -12.80
CA GLY A 27 24.07 12.59 -12.09
C GLY A 27 24.58 13.63 -13.10
N ILE A 28 24.17 14.88 -12.94
CA ILE A 28 24.62 15.99 -13.77
C ILE A 28 25.33 16.97 -12.84
N ASP A 29 26.64 17.10 -13.02
CA ASP A 29 27.43 18.09 -12.30
C ASP A 29 27.08 19.49 -12.80
N VAL A 30 26.63 20.34 -11.88
CA VAL A 30 26.08 21.66 -12.17
C VAL A 30 26.87 22.80 -11.54
N ASP A 31 28.02 22.51 -10.93
CA ASP A 31 28.82 23.51 -10.22
C ASP A 31 30.34 23.50 -10.55
N ASN A 32 30.77 22.67 -11.49
CA ASN A 32 32.19 22.50 -11.82
C ASN A 32 32.85 23.72 -12.51
N GLN A 33 32.05 24.72 -12.92
CA GLN A 33 32.50 25.94 -13.54
C GLN A 33 32.39 27.20 -12.65
N GLY A 34 32.16 26.99 -11.34
CA GLY A 34 32.04 28.08 -10.36
C GLY A 34 30.66 28.72 -10.24
N GLU A 35 29.75 28.46 -11.16
CA GLU A 35 28.34 28.81 -11.03
C GLU A 35 27.52 27.61 -10.58
N ASN A 36 26.81 27.78 -9.47
CA ASN A 36 26.09 26.70 -8.83
C ASN A 36 24.58 26.84 -9.06
N LEU A 37 24.01 26.03 -9.96
CA LEU A 37 22.55 26.02 -10.21
C LEU A 37 21.73 25.65 -8.98
N ILE A 38 22.31 24.92 -8.02
CA ILE A 38 21.62 24.51 -6.79
C ILE A 38 21.42 25.70 -5.85
N SER A 39 22.32 26.68 -5.85
CA SER A 39 22.18 27.88 -5.04
C SER A 39 21.07 28.83 -5.54
N SER A 40 20.61 28.65 -6.75
CA SER A 40 19.49 29.36 -7.34
C SER A 40 18.17 28.66 -7.06
N LEU A 41 17.11 29.42 -6.78
CA LEU A 41 15.79 28.88 -6.54
C LEU A 41 15.30 28.08 -7.76
N GLY A 42 14.91 26.82 -7.55
CA GLY A 42 14.37 25.95 -8.58
C GLY A 42 15.39 25.02 -9.25
N ALA A 43 16.70 25.24 -9.13
CA ALA A 43 17.74 24.40 -9.73
C ALA A 43 17.43 24.08 -11.20
N ILE A 44 17.45 22.76 -11.56
CA ILE A 44 17.15 22.34 -12.95
C ILE A 44 15.66 22.41 -13.31
N HIS A 45 14.74 22.56 -12.36
CA HIS A 45 13.31 22.62 -12.64
C HIS A 45 12.92 23.81 -13.55
N CYS A 46 13.63 24.91 -13.45
CA CYS A 46 13.35 26.10 -14.27
C CYS A 46 13.78 25.96 -15.73
N ILE A 47 14.59 24.97 -16.06
CA ILE A 47 15.17 24.76 -17.40
C ILE A 47 14.77 23.41 -18.03
N THR A 48 13.95 22.61 -17.35
CA THR A 48 13.43 21.35 -17.89
C THR A 48 12.02 21.51 -18.45
N HIS A 49 11.76 20.84 -19.57
CA HIS A 49 10.46 20.83 -20.23
C HIS A 49 9.98 19.40 -20.43
N SER A 50 8.67 19.19 -20.29
CA SER A 50 8.03 17.98 -20.77
C SER A 50 7.82 18.06 -22.27
N ILE A 51 8.21 17.00 -22.99
CA ILE A 51 7.94 16.86 -24.43
C ILE A 51 6.81 15.85 -24.58
N GLY A 52 5.78 16.23 -25.35
CA GLY A 52 4.68 15.32 -25.68
C GLY A 52 5.17 14.13 -26.50
N VAL A 53 4.60 12.96 -26.23
CA VAL A 53 4.87 11.76 -27.04
C VAL A 53 4.06 11.87 -28.32
N GLU A 54 4.72 11.69 -29.46
CA GLU A 54 4.06 11.55 -30.76
C GLU A 54 3.31 10.22 -30.81
N ASP A 55 2.04 10.26 -31.27
CA ASP A 55 1.17 9.09 -31.40
C ASP A 55 1.06 8.28 -30.08
N PRO A 56 0.49 8.87 -29.00
CA PRO A 56 0.53 8.26 -27.68
C PRO A 56 -0.38 7.02 -27.55
N LEU A 57 0.21 5.90 -27.15
CA LEU A 57 -0.55 4.75 -26.61
C LEU A 57 -0.69 4.93 -25.10
N TRP A 58 -1.93 4.94 -24.61
CA TRP A 58 -2.25 5.14 -23.20
C TRP A 58 -2.60 3.81 -22.54
N ILE A 59 -1.99 3.55 -21.39
CA ILE A 59 -2.37 2.48 -20.49
C ILE A 59 -2.55 3.11 -19.10
N VAL A 60 -3.74 3.07 -18.56
CA VAL A 60 -4.07 3.52 -17.20
C VAL A 60 -4.57 2.33 -16.42
N HIS A 61 -3.91 2.02 -15.34
CA HIS A 61 -4.21 0.90 -14.46
C HIS A 61 -4.05 1.31 -13.00
N GLN A 62 -4.98 0.87 -12.16
CA GLN A 62 -4.85 0.99 -10.73
C GLN A 62 -4.23 -0.29 -10.18
N ALA A 63 -3.01 -0.20 -9.64
CA ALA A 63 -2.31 -1.36 -9.11
C ALA A 63 -3.13 -2.07 -8.02
N ILE A 64 -3.13 -3.38 -8.06
CA ILE A 64 -3.77 -4.23 -7.05
C ILE A 64 -2.73 -4.52 -5.97
N PRO A 65 -2.90 -4.01 -4.74
CA PRO A 65 -1.89 -4.16 -3.70
C PRO A 65 -1.91 -5.55 -3.06
N THR A 66 -3.07 -6.20 -2.99
CA THR A 66 -3.27 -7.44 -2.23
C THR A 66 -4.28 -8.36 -2.87
N ALA A 67 -4.13 -9.66 -2.66
CA ALA A 67 -5.11 -10.68 -3.05
C ALA A 67 -5.14 -11.84 -2.04
N PRO A 68 -6.30 -12.48 -1.81
CA PRO A 68 -6.35 -13.73 -1.06
C PRO A 68 -5.58 -14.84 -1.78
N GLU A 69 -5.10 -15.82 -0.99
CA GLU A 69 -4.47 -17.02 -1.55
C GLU A 69 -5.45 -17.84 -2.40
N ASN A 70 -4.90 -18.55 -3.39
CA ASN A 70 -5.63 -19.50 -4.24
C ASN A 70 -6.90 -18.90 -4.86
N THR A 71 -6.82 -17.64 -5.31
CA THR A 71 -7.93 -16.94 -5.96
C THR A 71 -7.59 -16.50 -7.37
N SER A 72 -8.63 -16.32 -8.18
CA SER A 72 -8.52 -15.61 -9.46
C SER A 72 -8.80 -14.14 -9.22
N ILE A 73 -7.96 -13.28 -9.77
CA ILE A 73 -8.10 -11.83 -9.70
C ILE A 73 -8.15 -11.24 -11.11
N THR A 74 -9.01 -10.26 -11.30
CA THR A 74 -9.15 -9.57 -12.57
C THR A 74 -8.24 -8.34 -12.61
N ILE A 75 -7.35 -8.30 -13.59
CA ILE A 75 -6.52 -7.13 -13.89
C ILE A 75 -7.24 -6.31 -14.96
N GLU A 76 -7.59 -5.08 -14.64
CA GLU A 76 -8.27 -4.16 -15.56
C GLU A 76 -7.38 -2.97 -15.90
N ALA A 77 -7.44 -2.51 -17.16
CA ALA A 77 -6.76 -1.30 -17.59
C ALA A 77 -7.58 -0.57 -18.66
N SER A 78 -7.58 0.76 -18.61
CA SER A 78 -8.04 1.56 -19.74
C SER A 78 -6.88 1.71 -20.73
N ILE A 79 -7.07 1.22 -21.96
CA ILE A 79 -6.03 1.22 -23.01
C ILE A 79 -6.59 1.92 -24.24
N LYS A 80 -5.91 2.99 -24.67
CA LYS A 80 -6.38 3.85 -25.77
C LYS A 80 -5.26 4.18 -26.76
N HIS A 81 -5.62 4.20 -28.03
CA HIS A 81 -4.77 4.71 -29.09
C HIS A 81 -5.63 5.22 -30.26
N ASN A 82 -5.16 6.23 -30.99
CA ASN A 82 -5.89 6.82 -32.11
C ASN A 82 -6.19 5.80 -33.24
N SER A 83 -5.29 4.87 -33.49
CA SER A 83 -5.49 3.80 -34.50
C SER A 83 -6.24 2.58 -33.95
N GLY A 84 -6.67 2.60 -32.69
CA GLY A 84 -7.18 1.44 -31.97
C GLY A 84 -6.07 0.59 -31.34
N VAL A 85 -6.47 -0.34 -30.48
CA VAL A 85 -5.59 -1.29 -29.79
C VAL A 85 -5.74 -2.67 -30.42
N ALA A 86 -4.63 -3.22 -30.89
CA ALA A 86 -4.63 -4.54 -31.55
C ALA A 86 -4.56 -5.68 -30.53
N ASN A 87 -3.66 -5.55 -29.55
CA ASN A 87 -3.43 -6.58 -28.53
C ASN A 87 -3.08 -5.93 -27.18
N ALA A 88 -3.48 -6.59 -26.11
CA ALA A 88 -3.02 -6.27 -24.75
C ALA A 88 -2.83 -7.56 -23.95
N SER A 89 -1.91 -7.55 -23.00
CA SER A 89 -1.61 -8.71 -22.16
C SER A 89 -1.08 -8.28 -20.79
N VAL A 90 -1.40 -9.09 -19.79
CA VAL A 90 -0.75 -9.06 -18.48
C VAL A 90 0.39 -10.06 -18.51
N PHE A 91 1.57 -9.62 -18.13
CA PHE A 91 2.71 -10.48 -17.85
C PHE A 91 2.88 -10.57 -16.35
N TYR A 92 2.91 -11.78 -15.80
CA TYR A 92 2.96 -11.98 -14.35
C TYR A 92 3.85 -13.16 -13.99
N ARG A 93 4.43 -13.14 -12.82
CA ARG A 93 5.24 -14.22 -12.26
C ARG A 93 5.17 -14.24 -10.74
N GLU A 94 5.43 -15.38 -10.14
CA GLU A 94 5.67 -15.47 -8.71
C GLU A 94 7.01 -14.81 -8.35
N VAL A 95 7.05 -14.11 -7.21
CA VAL A 95 8.28 -13.51 -6.69
C VAL A 95 9.35 -14.59 -6.51
N GLY A 96 10.56 -14.30 -6.98
CA GLY A 96 11.69 -15.24 -6.95
C GLY A 96 11.82 -16.09 -8.22
N THR A 97 10.85 -16.05 -9.15
CA THR A 97 10.98 -16.69 -10.46
C THR A 97 11.51 -15.71 -11.52
N THR A 98 12.10 -16.23 -12.60
CA THR A 98 12.68 -15.39 -13.66
C THR A 98 11.78 -15.27 -14.89
N THR A 99 10.83 -16.20 -15.06
CA THR A 99 10.02 -16.30 -16.28
C THR A 99 8.62 -15.73 -16.04
N TYR A 100 8.22 -14.76 -16.86
CA TYR A 100 6.86 -14.25 -16.87
C TYR A 100 5.94 -15.17 -17.66
N GLN A 101 4.76 -15.44 -17.11
CA GLN A 101 3.62 -15.99 -17.81
C GLN A 101 2.86 -14.85 -18.48
N GLN A 102 2.14 -15.15 -19.56
CA GLN A 102 1.35 -14.17 -20.30
C GLN A 102 -0.13 -14.55 -20.25
N ALA A 103 -0.98 -13.59 -19.87
CA ALA A 103 -2.43 -13.69 -19.96
C ALA A 103 -2.94 -12.61 -20.92
N ALA A 104 -3.60 -13.02 -22.00
CA ALA A 104 -4.17 -12.09 -22.96
C ALA A 104 -5.33 -11.32 -22.32
N MET A 105 -5.39 -10.02 -22.57
CA MET A 105 -6.51 -9.16 -22.14
C MET A 105 -7.55 -9.09 -23.26
N SER A 106 -8.82 -9.02 -22.87
CA SER A 106 -9.96 -8.84 -23.77
C SER A 106 -10.61 -7.48 -23.51
N LEU A 107 -11.07 -6.83 -24.58
CA LEU A 107 -11.84 -5.60 -24.50
C LEU A 107 -13.24 -5.93 -23.91
N THR A 108 -13.56 -5.36 -22.77
CA THR A 108 -14.83 -5.59 -22.06
C THR A 108 -15.85 -4.47 -22.27
N SER A 109 -15.42 -3.22 -22.24
CA SER A 109 -16.28 -2.06 -22.53
C SER A 109 -15.43 -0.80 -22.72
N ASN A 110 -15.79 0.10 -23.65
CA ASN A 110 -15.26 1.47 -23.76
C ASN A 110 -13.76 1.62 -23.41
N ASP A 111 -12.88 0.97 -24.12
CA ASP A 111 -11.43 1.00 -23.87
C ASP A 111 -10.96 0.30 -22.57
N ILE A 112 -11.84 -0.37 -21.83
CA ILE A 112 -11.48 -1.20 -20.68
C ILE A 112 -11.12 -2.60 -21.18
N TRP A 113 -9.89 -2.98 -20.90
CA TRP A 113 -9.33 -4.30 -21.17
C TRP A 113 -9.15 -5.03 -19.86
N SER A 114 -9.50 -6.31 -19.82
CA SER A 114 -9.36 -7.14 -18.63
C SER A 114 -8.78 -8.53 -18.94
N SER A 115 -8.14 -9.09 -17.94
CA SER A 115 -7.67 -10.48 -17.93
C SER A 115 -7.67 -11.01 -16.51
N ASP A 116 -8.01 -12.27 -16.35
CA ASP A 116 -7.93 -12.95 -15.06
C ASP A 116 -6.58 -13.67 -14.94
N ILE A 117 -5.96 -13.54 -13.77
CA ILE A 117 -4.78 -14.32 -13.39
C ILE A 117 -5.06 -15.05 -12.08
N THR A 118 -4.53 -16.26 -11.96
CA THR A 118 -4.65 -17.02 -10.70
C THR A 118 -3.43 -16.77 -9.84
N VAL A 119 -3.64 -16.32 -8.60
CA VAL A 119 -2.61 -16.21 -7.58
C VAL A 119 -2.67 -17.42 -6.66
N GLN A 120 -1.51 -17.97 -6.31
CA GLN A 120 -1.39 -19.13 -5.41
C GLN A 120 -1.15 -18.65 -3.97
N THR A 121 -0.04 -19.00 -3.38
CA THR A 121 0.36 -18.64 -2.01
C THR A 121 1.55 -17.67 -1.98
N THR A 122 2.14 -17.40 -3.14
CA THR A 122 3.34 -16.56 -3.29
C THR A 122 2.96 -15.21 -3.88
N ASN A 123 3.61 -14.14 -3.42
CA ASN A 123 3.44 -12.81 -4.00
C ASN A 123 3.71 -12.83 -5.51
N VAL A 124 2.98 -11.98 -6.24
CA VAL A 124 3.03 -11.94 -7.70
C VAL A 124 3.54 -10.59 -8.17
N GLU A 125 4.51 -10.60 -9.08
CA GLU A 125 4.98 -9.44 -9.83
C GLU A 125 4.31 -9.43 -11.19
N TYR A 126 3.83 -8.26 -11.64
CA TYR A 126 3.16 -8.15 -12.93
C TYR A 126 3.34 -6.79 -13.59
N TYR A 127 3.18 -6.78 -14.90
CA TYR A 127 3.09 -5.57 -15.71
C TYR A 127 2.11 -5.76 -16.86
N ILE A 128 1.65 -4.67 -17.45
CA ILE A 128 0.75 -4.66 -18.59
C ILE A 128 1.53 -4.23 -19.84
N TRP A 129 1.32 -4.92 -20.93
CA TRP A 129 1.82 -4.60 -22.26
C TRP A 129 0.65 -4.41 -23.21
N ALA A 130 0.75 -3.46 -24.11
CA ALA A 130 -0.22 -3.27 -25.19
C ALA A 130 0.46 -2.91 -26.51
N GLN A 131 -0.23 -3.23 -27.61
CA GLN A 131 0.14 -2.87 -28.97
C GLN A 131 -1.05 -2.20 -29.66
N ALA A 132 -0.81 -1.01 -30.19
CA ALA A 132 -1.75 -0.32 -31.06
C ALA A 132 -1.80 -0.94 -32.45
N THR A 133 -2.88 -0.69 -33.19
CA THR A 133 -3.01 -1.14 -34.61
C THR A 133 -1.93 -0.53 -35.50
N SER A 134 -1.40 0.66 -35.15
CA SER A 134 -0.23 1.26 -35.82
C SER A 134 1.09 0.50 -35.61
N GLY A 135 1.10 -0.52 -34.74
CA GLY A 135 2.30 -1.27 -34.36
C GLY A 135 3.05 -0.69 -33.16
N LYS A 136 2.66 0.49 -32.67
CA LYS A 136 3.26 1.08 -31.46
C LYS A 136 2.99 0.22 -30.23
N THR A 137 4.01 0.02 -29.41
CA THR A 137 3.92 -0.77 -28.18
C THR A 137 4.21 0.09 -26.97
N LEU A 138 3.62 -0.26 -25.81
CA LEU A 138 3.88 0.35 -24.52
C LEU A 138 3.73 -0.70 -23.42
N THR A 139 4.49 -0.50 -22.35
CA THR A 139 4.32 -1.22 -21.08
C THR A 139 3.93 -0.28 -19.95
N ARG A 140 3.28 -0.81 -18.92
CA ARG A 140 3.09 -0.15 -17.63
C ARG A 140 3.43 -1.14 -16.51
N PRO A 141 4.35 -0.78 -15.61
CA PRO A 141 5.19 0.43 -15.63
C PRO A 141 6.00 0.58 -16.92
N ILE A 142 6.38 1.82 -17.27
CA ILE A 142 7.09 2.11 -18.55
C ILE A 142 8.39 1.32 -18.68
N VAL A 143 9.05 1.05 -17.57
CA VAL A 143 10.34 0.37 -17.49
C VAL A 143 10.22 -1.16 -17.32
N ALA A 144 9.02 -1.71 -17.53
CA ALA A 144 8.86 -3.16 -17.50
C ALA A 144 9.79 -3.83 -18.54
N PRO A 145 10.31 -5.04 -18.24
CA PRO A 145 10.03 -5.88 -17.07
C PRO A 145 10.86 -5.57 -15.82
N GLN A 146 11.78 -4.59 -15.83
CA GLN A 146 12.60 -4.23 -14.67
C GLN A 146 11.76 -3.52 -13.58
N GLY A 147 10.78 -2.70 -13.98
CA GLY A 147 9.76 -2.16 -13.08
C GLY A 147 8.45 -2.90 -13.26
N TYR A 148 7.82 -3.26 -12.16
CA TYR A 148 6.59 -4.04 -12.10
C TYR A 148 5.76 -3.62 -10.89
N TRP A 149 4.50 -4.00 -10.86
CA TRP A 149 3.68 -3.93 -9.65
C TRP A 149 3.75 -5.27 -8.91
N THR A 150 3.59 -5.21 -7.60
CA THR A 150 3.57 -6.40 -6.75
C THR A 150 2.22 -6.56 -6.08
N ILE A 151 1.64 -7.75 -6.17
CA ILE A 151 0.47 -8.17 -5.41
C ILE A 151 0.98 -8.96 -4.21
N GLN A 152 0.66 -8.49 -3.02
CA GLN A 152 0.88 -9.25 -1.79
C GLN A 152 -0.20 -10.32 -1.69
N VAL A 153 0.19 -11.58 -1.75
CA VAL A 153 -0.73 -12.71 -1.67
C VAL A 153 -0.74 -13.26 -0.26
N GLY A 154 -1.91 -13.55 0.23
CA GLY A 154 -2.14 -14.00 1.60
C GLY A 154 -2.98 -12.99 2.37
N GLU A 155 -3.40 -13.37 3.54
CA GLU A 155 -4.03 -12.42 4.45
C GLU A 155 -2.97 -11.42 4.89
N LEU A 156 -3.00 -10.21 4.33
CA LEU A 156 -2.42 -9.08 5.01
C LEU A 156 -3.13 -9.04 6.35
N GLY A 157 -2.42 -9.28 7.44
CA GLY A 157 -2.91 -9.47 8.81
C GLY A 157 -3.79 -8.38 9.41
N THR A 158 -4.78 -7.94 8.67
CA THR A 158 -6.13 -7.80 9.13
C THR A 158 -6.76 -9.19 8.92
N ALA A 159 -6.49 -10.14 9.83
CA ALA A 159 -7.43 -11.24 10.06
C ALA A 159 -8.78 -10.63 9.80
N ASP A 160 -9.55 -11.25 8.89
CA ASP A 160 -10.93 -10.87 8.64
C ASP A 160 -11.49 -10.36 9.96
N PHE A 161 -11.57 -9.06 10.13
CA PHE A 161 -12.37 -8.48 11.17
C PHE A 161 -13.80 -8.84 10.76
N LYS A 162 -14.15 -10.11 10.87
CA LYS A 162 -15.52 -10.48 11.24
C LYS A 162 -15.74 -9.57 12.40
N LEU A 163 -16.52 -8.52 12.18
CA LEU A 163 -16.85 -7.47 13.11
C LEU A 163 -17.26 -8.12 14.44
N GLN A 164 -16.28 -8.61 15.18
CA GLN A 164 -16.43 -9.03 16.55
C GLN A 164 -16.62 -7.72 17.25
N THR A 165 -17.90 -7.42 17.44
CA THR A 165 -18.28 -6.07 17.77
C THR A 165 -17.97 -5.85 19.23
N ILE A 166 -16.77 -5.39 19.52
CA ILE A 166 -16.49 -4.75 20.80
C ILE A 166 -17.07 -3.35 20.68
N THR A 167 -18.24 -3.14 21.25
CA THR A 167 -18.90 -1.84 21.33
C THR A 167 -18.66 -1.21 22.68
N GLY A 168 -18.56 0.08 22.71
CA GLY A 168 -18.19 0.86 23.90
C GLY A 168 -16.97 1.74 23.62
N PRO A 169 -16.45 2.44 24.62
CA PRO A 169 -16.80 2.44 26.06
C PRO A 169 -18.12 3.12 26.40
N PHE A 170 -18.79 2.65 27.44
CA PHE A 170 -20.02 3.24 27.99
C PHE A 170 -19.96 3.29 29.53
N PRO A 171 -20.23 4.46 30.20
CA PRO A 171 -20.32 5.78 29.59
C PRO A 171 -18.96 6.29 29.08
N ASN A 172 -18.98 7.24 28.16
CA ASN A 172 -17.79 7.94 27.71
C ASN A 172 -18.17 9.40 27.39
N PRO A 173 -17.73 10.38 28.18
CA PRO A 173 -16.76 10.32 29.30
C PRO A 173 -17.22 9.52 30.53
N ALA A 174 -16.23 8.94 31.23
CA ALA A 174 -16.45 8.11 32.43
C ALA A 174 -15.79 8.68 33.67
N LYS A 175 -16.45 8.54 34.86
CA LYS A 175 -15.89 8.93 36.16
C LYS A 175 -15.24 7.73 36.89
N GLY A 176 -15.89 6.59 36.94
CA GLY A 176 -15.42 5.41 37.69
C GLY A 176 -15.35 4.17 36.82
N ASN A 177 -16.48 3.69 36.37
CA ASN A 177 -16.56 2.46 35.60
C ASN A 177 -16.83 2.71 34.13
N VAL A 178 -16.32 1.82 33.29
CA VAL A 178 -16.57 1.82 31.85
C VAL A 178 -16.87 0.41 31.40
N SER A 179 -17.86 0.24 30.54
CA SER A 179 -18.32 -1.05 30.06
C SER A 179 -18.13 -1.18 28.55
N PHE A 180 -17.77 -2.39 28.14
CA PHE A 180 -17.66 -2.81 26.74
C PHE A 180 -18.55 -4.01 26.52
N LYS A 181 -19.32 -4.02 25.42
CA LYS A 181 -20.12 -5.17 25.01
C LYS A 181 -19.38 -5.97 23.96
N PHE A 182 -19.36 -7.27 24.12
CA PHE A 182 -18.74 -8.20 23.21
C PHE A 182 -19.83 -9.03 22.53
N LYS A 183 -19.72 -9.18 21.23
CA LYS A 183 -20.57 -10.08 20.43
C LYS A 183 -19.67 -10.95 19.56
N ASP A 184 -19.90 -12.25 19.59
CA ASP A 184 -19.19 -13.27 18.80
C ASP A 184 -17.65 -13.29 19.04
N VAL A 185 -17.22 -12.99 20.26
CA VAL A 185 -15.83 -13.08 20.69
C VAL A 185 -15.60 -14.46 21.32
N ALA A 186 -14.64 -15.22 20.79
CA ALA A 186 -14.29 -16.54 21.32
C ALA A 186 -12.94 -16.51 22.03
N GLY A 187 -12.88 -17.14 23.20
CA GLY A 187 -11.64 -17.41 23.92
C GLY A 187 -11.20 -16.33 24.90
N THR A 188 -9.92 -16.39 25.29
CA THR A 188 -9.31 -15.49 26.27
C THR A 188 -8.84 -14.21 25.59
N LEU A 189 -9.13 -13.07 26.20
CA LEU A 189 -8.68 -11.75 25.78
C LEU A 189 -7.64 -11.19 26.72
N SER A 190 -6.61 -10.56 26.22
CA SER A 190 -5.80 -9.60 26.97
C SER A 190 -6.40 -8.22 26.84
N VAL A 191 -6.60 -7.55 27.98
CA VAL A 191 -7.10 -6.18 28.06
C VAL A 191 -6.02 -5.31 28.68
N THR A 192 -5.50 -4.37 27.88
CA THR A 192 -4.48 -3.42 28.33
C THR A 192 -5.03 -2.01 28.25
N ILE A 193 -4.85 -1.20 29.31
CA ILE A 193 -5.17 0.23 29.28
C ILE A 193 -3.87 1.02 29.36
N THR A 194 -3.70 1.94 28.42
CA THR A 194 -2.56 2.86 28.40
C THR A 194 -3.03 4.32 28.46
N ASN A 195 -2.16 5.19 28.94
CA ASN A 195 -2.34 6.64 28.82
C ASN A 195 -1.84 7.16 27.47
N ILE A 196 -1.92 8.49 27.25
CA ILE A 196 -1.47 9.15 26.00
C ILE A 196 0.05 9.05 25.76
N LEU A 197 0.83 8.72 26.78
CA LEU A 197 2.28 8.51 26.65
C LEU A 197 2.65 7.06 26.39
N GLY A 198 1.64 6.16 26.25
CA GLY A 198 1.84 4.74 26.06
C GLY A 198 2.18 3.96 27.34
N GLN A 199 2.17 4.60 28.50
CA GLN A 199 2.41 3.95 29.77
C GLN A 199 1.24 3.01 30.10
N GLU A 200 1.54 1.74 30.40
CA GLU A 200 0.56 0.74 30.82
C GLU A 200 0.05 1.04 32.23
N LEU A 201 -1.25 1.18 32.35
CA LEU A 201 -1.95 1.44 33.60
C LEU A 201 -2.69 0.21 34.13
N TYR A 202 -3.06 -0.71 33.23
CA TYR A 202 -3.80 -1.91 33.53
C TYR A 202 -3.51 -2.98 32.49
N ASN A 203 -3.37 -4.23 32.96
CA ASN A 203 -3.25 -5.38 32.07
C ASN A 203 -3.87 -6.60 32.76
N LYS A 204 -4.81 -7.25 32.09
CA LYS A 204 -5.45 -8.46 32.60
C LYS A 204 -5.93 -9.33 31.45
N GLN A 205 -5.81 -10.63 31.65
CA GLN A 205 -6.51 -11.59 30.82
C GLN A 205 -7.94 -11.84 31.33
N VAL A 206 -8.89 -11.80 30.43
CA VAL A 206 -10.31 -12.07 30.72
C VAL A 206 -10.82 -13.17 29.80
N ASN A 207 -11.59 -14.08 30.35
CA ASN A 207 -12.24 -15.11 29.57
C ASN A 207 -13.67 -14.66 29.28
N GLN A 208 -13.88 -14.08 28.08
CA GLN A 208 -15.14 -13.45 27.70
C GLN A 208 -15.54 -13.90 26.30
N ALA A 209 -16.54 -14.73 26.18
CA ALA A 209 -17.04 -15.16 24.88
C ALA A 209 -18.10 -14.19 24.31
N ASN A 210 -19.05 -13.75 25.14
CA ASN A 210 -20.11 -12.81 24.82
C ASN A 210 -20.54 -12.10 26.11
N GLY A 211 -21.14 -10.91 25.98
CA GLY A 211 -21.68 -10.17 27.12
C GLY A 211 -21.02 -8.83 27.36
N THR A 212 -20.94 -8.41 28.62
CA THR A 212 -20.43 -7.10 29.00
C THR A 212 -19.23 -7.23 29.94
N LEU A 213 -18.12 -6.62 29.59
CA LEU A 213 -16.97 -6.42 30.47
C LEU A 213 -17.04 -5.01 31.04
N THR A 214 -17.04 -4.92 32.39
CA THR A 214 -16.93 -3.63 33.08
C THR A 214 -15.56 -3.52 33.72
N LEU A 215 -14.88 -2.42 33.44
CA LEU A 215 -13.56 -2.06 33.97
C LEU A 215 -13.71 -0.88 34.92
N GLU A 216 -13.09 -0.98 36.09
CA GLU A 216 -12.98 0.10 37.03
C GLU A 216 -11.79 1.00 36.70
N LEU A 217 -12.02 2.28 36.50
CA LEU A 217 -10.99 3.27 36.23
C LEU A 217 -10.54 3.91 37.54
N GLN A 218 -9.26 3.77 37.85
CA GLN A 218 -8.71 4.34 39.11
C GLN A 218 -8.87 5.86 39.15
N ASP A 219 -9.08 6.40 40.35
CA ASP A 219 -9.25 7.83 40.56
C ASP A 219 -8.01 8.67 40.25
N SER A 220 -6.86 8.06 40.21
CA SER A 220 -5.60 8.68 39.79
C SER A 220 -5.47 8.86 38.26
N TRP A 221 -6.26 8.16 37.47
CA TRP A 221 -6.21 8.26 36.01
C TRP A 221 -7.00 9.49 35.54
N ARG A 222 -6.50 10.17 34.52
CA ARG A 222 -7.13 11.37 33.96
C ARG A 222 -6.94 11.44 32.44
N GLY A 223 -7.90 12.09 31.79
CA GLY A 223 -7.81 12.43 30.38
C GLY A 223 -8.08 11.27 29.42
N ALA A 224 -7.39 11.24 28.29
CA ALA A 224 -7.57 10.21 27.31
C ALA A 224 -6.78 8.93 27.66
N LEU A 225 -7.49 7.81 27.72
CA LEU A 225 -6.96 6.47 27.93
C LEU A 225 -7.30 5.60 26.71
N PHE A 226 -6.49 4.59 26.45
CA PHE A 226 -6.69 3.66 25.34
C PHE A 226 -6.80 2.23 25.88
N ALA A 227 -7.99 1.63 25.75
CA ALA A 227 -8.25 0.25 26.09
C ALA A 227 -8.01 -0.61 24.83
N THR A 228 -6.98 -1.44 24.84
CA THR A 228 -6.63 -2.36 23.77
C THR A 228 -7.03 -3.78 24.18
N PHE A 229 -7.81 -4.41 23.33
CA PHE A 229 -8.27 -5.79 23.48
C PHE A 229 -7.54 -6.65 22.45
N THR A 230 -6.81 -7.67 22.90
CA THR A 230 -6.06 -8.58 22.03
C THR A 230 -6.50 -10.01 22.28
N GLY A 231 -6.78 -10.74 21.22
CA GLY A 231 -7.22 -12.13 21.26
C GLY A 231 -6.89 -12.87 19.96
N SER A 232 -7.47 -14.04 19.76
CA SER A 232 -7.31 -14.84 18.54
C SER A 232 -7.77 -14.11 17.27
N PHE A 233 -8.58 -13.06 17.41
CA PHE A 233 -9.09 -12.21 16.34
C PHE A 233 -8.14 -11.04 15.99
N GLY A 234 -6.98 -10.91 16.65
CA GLY A 234 -6.09 -9.75 16.53
C GLY A 234 -6.26 -8.75 17.66
N SER A 235 -6.13 -7.45 17.38
CA SER A 235 -6.17 -6.39 18.40
C SER A 235 -7.11 -5.27 17.99
N THR A 236 -7.86 -4.73 18.95
CA THR A 236 -8.70 -3.54 18.74
C THR A 236 -8.55 -2.56 19.88
N THR A 237 -8.49 -1.27 19.60
CA THR A 237 -8.31 -0.21 20.60
C THR A 237 -9.51 0.72 20.65
N LYS A 238 -9.97 1.03 21.86
CA LYS A 238 -11.07 1.98 22.14
C LYS A 238 -10.59 3.10 23.02
N LYS A 239 -10.94 4.35 22.68
CA LYS A 239 -10.59 5.54 23.45
C LYS A 239 -11.61 5.76 24.57
N ILE A 240 -11.11 5.94 25.80
CA ILE A 240 -11.87 6.33 26.99
C ILE A 240 -11.50 7.76 27.37
N ILE A 241 -12.46 8.58 27.72
CA ILE A 241 -12.23 9.89 28.32
C ILE A 241 -12.54 9.76 29.82
N LYS A 242 -11.51 9.79 30.66
CA LYS A 242 -11.62 9.77 32.13
C LYS A 242 -11.72 11.18 32.65
N LEU A 243 -12.81 11.47 33.40
CA LEU A 243 -13.06 12.76 34.06
C LEU A 243 -12.32 12.86 35.40
#